data_95b02437a9215decac935917ac87bbcf
#
_entry.id   95b02437a9215decac935917ac87bbcf
#
_cell.length_a   1.000
_cell.length_b   1.000
_cell.length_c   1.000
_cell.angle_alpha   90.00
_cell.angle_beta   90.00
_cell.angle_gamma   90.00
#
_symmetry.space_group_name_H-M   'P 1'
#
loop_
_entity.id
_entity.type
_entity.pdbx_description
1 polymer ?
#
loop_
_entity_poly.entity_id
_entity_poly.type
_entity_poly.pdbx_seq_one_letter_code
_entity_poly.pdbx_strand_id
1 'polypeptide(L)'
;MDIDNNKILICNCENTMEIDGEIITQGCQSKTKCNVNTNLCGSELNVVLEELENSKKNNKNLFVACTQEQQTFEKLAEDNNFDAPKTFNIREYAGWSKESKKSTPKIAALINSATKKIKLTPSLTIESAGRCFVYVDYKKGNNSLEIAADFCLKLSAHLGVTLMISNCDDDIFLDAKNYKITKGSIKKAQGHFTQFKLEINDFSEALPSSKSNLGFGDFFKEVDTECDLIIDLSENTPMFTGDHKRDGYFRASSNSPTDLFNIFTKVIDMIGQFEKPIYVNFDENLCAHSKNNKIGCTKCLDVCPAGAIQSLGDIVSVDPGICGGCGFCGSVCPSGAIQTDYPSLDIILNSLS
;
A
#
# COMPACT_ATOMS: atom_id res chain seq x y z
N MET A 1 -26.84 11.49 19.44
CA MET A 1 -27.76 11.95 18.38
C MET A 1 -27.82 10.94 17.26
N ASP A 2 -28.84 11.02 16.40
CA ASP A 2 -29.01 10.07 15.29
C ASP A 2 -28.94 10.82 13.95
N ILE A 3 -28.15 10.26 13.01
CA ILE A 3 -28.06 10.73 11.64
C ILE A 3 -28.29 9.51 10.74
N ASP A 4 -29.35 9.51 9.97
CA ASP A 4 -29.81 8.36 9.17
C ASP A 4 -29.88 7.07 10.04
N ASN A 5 -29.12 6.04 9.66
CA ASN A 5 -29.05 4.77 10.39
C ASN A 5 -27.85 4.71 11.35
N ASN A 6 -27.30 5.85 11.75
CA ASN A 6 -26.12 5.92 12.61
C ASN A 6 -26.45 6.60 13.92
N LYS A 7 -26.01 6.02 15.03
CA LYS A 7 -26.01 6.63 16.35
C LYS A 7 -24.63 7.22 16.62
N ILE A 8 -24.57 8.49 17.06
CA ILE A 8 -23.31 9.19 17.28
C ILE A 8 -23.21 9.62 18.74
N LEU A 9 -22.11 9.26 19.38
CA LEU A 9 -21.70 9.71 20.71
C LEU A 9 -20.58 10.74 20.59
N ILE A 10 -20.75 11.86 21.28
CA ILE A 10 -19.79 12.97 21.27
C ILE A 10 -19.32 13.23 22.70
N CYS A 11 -18.03 13.41 22.88
CA CYS A 11 -17.41 13.72 24.15
C CYS A 11 -16.58 14.99 24.06
N ASN A 12 -16.63 15.85 25.11
CA ASN A 12 -15.82 17.04 25.19
C ASN A 12 -14.48 16.84 25.91
N CYS A 13 -14.11 15.58 26.14
CA CYS A 13 -12.84 15.17 26.74
C CYS A 13 -12.54 15.92 28.06
N GLU A 14 -13.36 15.68 29.09
CA GLU A 14 -13.26 16.32 30.41
C GLU A 14 -13.29 17.86 30.35
N ASN A 15 -14.16 18.42 29.53
CA ASN A 15 -14.34 19.86 29.31
C ASN A 15 -13.11 20.56 28.70
N THR A 16 -12.19 19.81 28.07
CA THR A 16 -11.06 20.40 27.34
C THR A 16 -11.44 20.98 25.98
N MET A 17 -12.62 20.59 25.47
CA MET A 17 -13.20 21.13 24.23
C MET A 17 -14.53 21.84 24.52
N GLU A 18 -14.68 23.06 24.00
CA GLU A 18 -15.95 23.77 24.04
C GLU A 18 -16.82 23.32 22.84
N ILE A 19 -17.80 22.48 23.11
CA ILE A 19 -18.69 21.90 22.10
C ILE A 19 -20.12 22.34 22.32
N ASP A 20 -20.73 23.00 21.33
CA ASP A 20 -22.13 23.38 21.37
C ASP A 20 -22.99 22.30 20.65
N GLY A 21 -23.74 21.52 21.42
CA GLY A 21 -24.59 20.45 20.91
C GLY A 21 -25.77 20.94 20.05
N GLU A 22 -26.22 22.18 20.22
CA GLU A 22 -27.29 22.75 19.39
C GLU A 22 -26.78 23.11 18.00
N ILE A 23 -25.61 23.72 17.91
CA ILE A 23 -24.94 24.00 16.63
C ILE A 23 -24.64 22.71 15.88
N ILE A 24 -24.18 21.65 16.58
CA ILE A 24 -23.96 20.35 15.96
C ILE A 24 -25.28 19.76 15.45
N THR A 25 -26.33 19.81 16.24
CA THR A 25 -27.65 19.29 15.84
C THR A 25 -28.15 19.96 14.55
N GLN A 26 -28.00 21.27 14.46
CA GLN A 26 -28.36 22.05 13.28
C GLN A 26 -27.43 21.74 12.08
N GLY A 27 -26.13 21.77 12.29
CA GLY A 27 -25.12 21.53 11.24
C GLY A 27 -25.17 20.13 10.65
N CYS A 28 -25.57 19.14 11.46
CA CYS A 28 -25.78 17.77 11.01
C CYS A 28 -27.22 17.49 10.55
N GLN A 29 -28.11 18.47 10.57
CA GLN A 29 -29.56 18.32 10.26
C GLN A 29 -30.21 17.15 11.02
N SER A 30 -29.75 16.89 12.22
CA SER A 30 -30.23 15.76 13.02
C SER A 30 -31.61 16.05 13.61
N LYS A 31 -32.48 15.03 13.56
CA LYS A 31 -33.82 15.08 14.20
C LYS A 31 -33.76 14.91 15.72
N THR A 32 -32.67 14.40 16.24
CA THR A 32 -32.44 14.18 17.66
C THR A 32 -31.38 15.13 18.19
N LYS A 33 -31.60 15.64 19.42
CA LYS A 33 -30.65 16.57 20.06
C LYS A 33 -29.29 15.89 20.27
N CYS A 34 -28.22 16.64 20.01
CA CYS A 34 -26.88 16.20 20.32
C CYS A 34 -26.59 16.42 21.83
N ASN A 35 -26.50 15.33 22.57
CA ASN A 35 -26.00 15.36 23.95
C ASN A 35 -24.46 15.22 23.90
N VAL A 36 -23.77 16.14 24.55
CA VAL A 36 -22.31 16.12 24.66
C VAL A 36 -21.95 15.49 25.99
N ASN A 37 -21.28 14.35 25.94
CA ASN A 37 -20.75 13.64 27.10
C ASN A 37 -19.43 14.26 27.56
N THR A 38 -18.98 13.94 28.77
CA THR A 38 -17.78 14.54 29.35
C THR A 38 -16.60 13.58 29.35
N ASN A 39 -16.83 12.30 29.65
CA ASN A 39 -15.76 11.30 29.78
C ASN A 39 -16.27 9.89 29.39
N LEU A 40 -16.49 9.68 28.07
CA LEU A 40 -16.99 8.42 27.54
C LEU A 40 -16.03 7.23 27.71
N CYS A 41 -14.73 7.50 27.78
CA CYS A 41 -13.70 6.45 27.96
C CYS A 41 -13.43 6.11 29.44
N GLY A 42 -14.09 6.79 30.37
CA GLY A 42 -13.92 6.60 31.81
C GLY A 42 -15.26 6.51 32.54
N SER A 43 -15.62 7.57 33.28
CA SER A 43 -16.80 7.57 34.16
C SER A 43 -18.15 7.37 33.44
N GLU A 44 -18.22 7.63 32.13
CA GLU A 44 -19.43 7.45 31.31
C GLU A 44 -19.33 6.25 30.36
N LEU A 45 -18.45 5.28 30.64
CA LEU A 45 -18.27 4.11 29.78
C LEU A 45 -19.55 3.25 29.67
N ASN A 46 -20.38 3.27 30.69
CA ASN A 46 -21.71 2.63 30.71
C ASN A 46 -22.63 3.19 29.61
N VAL A 47 -22.52 4.48 29.26
CA VAL A 47 -23.31 5.09 28.17
C VAL A 47 -22.95 4.45 26.83
N VAL A 48 -21.65 4.15 26.62
CA VAL A 48 -21.20 3.46 25.40
C VAL A 48 -21.79 2.04 25.35
N LEU A 49 -21.79 1.32 26.46
CA LEU A 49 -22.34 -0.02 26.54
C LEU A 49 -23.86 -0.05 26.26
N GLU A 50 -24.62 0.84 26.88
CA GLU A 50 -26.07 0.99 26.65
C GLU A 50 -26.35 1.29 25.16
N GLU A 51 -25.55 2.14 24.54
CA GLU A 51 -25.75 2.48 23.12
C GLU A 51 -25.25 1.39 22.15
N LEU A 52 -24.31 0.52 22.54
CA LEU A 52 -23.99 -0.71 21.81
C LEU A 52 -25.19 -1.65 21.78
N GLU A 53 -25.81 -1.88 22.94
CA GLU A 53 -27.03 -2.71 23.04
C GLU A 53 -28.18 -2.14 22.20
N ASN A 54 -28.44 -0.82 22.34
CA ASN A 54 -29.50 -0.14 21.61
C ASN A 54 -29.27 -0.16 20.10
N SER A 55 -28.04 0.03 19.67
CA SER A 55 -27.65 0.01 18.25
C SER A 55 -27.85 -1.38 17.66
N LYS A 56 -27.47 -2.44 18.36
CA LYS A 56 -27.71 -3.83 17.94
C LYS A 56 -29.21 -4.14 17.82
N LYS A 57 -30.01 -3.75 18.83
CA LYS A 57 -31.49 -3.95 18.82
C LYS A 57 -32.16 -3.24 17.65
N ASN A 58 -31.69 -2.05 17.27
CA ASN A 58 -32.29 -1.21 16.24
C ASN A 58 -31.60 -1.30 14.88
N ASN A 59 -30.65 -2.21 14.72
CA ASN A 59 -29.83 -2.37 13.51
C ASN A 59 -29.16 -1.04 13.02
N LYS A 60 -28.63 -0.27 13.98
CA LYS A 60 -27.90 0.98 13.72
C LYS A 60 -26.39 0.76 13.88
N ASN A 61 -25.59 1.57 13.16
CA ASN A 61 -24.15 1.65 13.44
C ASN A 61 -23.92 2.62 14.61
N LEU A 62 -23.02 2.26 15.52
CA LEU A 62 -22.56 3.16 16.56
C LEU A 62 -21.27 3.84 16.16
N PHE A 63 -21.22 5.16 16.30
CA PHE A 63 -20.04 5.99 16.10
C PHE A 63 -19.66 6.69 17.39
N VAL A 64 -18.37 6.71 17.72
CA VAL A 64 -17.82 7.46 18.86
C VAL A 64 -16.82 8.49 18.32
N ALA A 65 -17.01 9.76 18.67
CA ALA A 65 -16.18 10.86 18.22
C ALA A 65 -14.87 10.95 19.03
N CYS A 66 -14.11 9.84 19.06
CA CYS A 66 -12.83 9.74 19.79
C CYS A 66 -12.00 8.59 19.21
N THR A 67 -10.80 8.89 18.68
CA THR A 67 -9.84 7.87 18.23
C THR A 67 -8.76 7.56 19.26
N GLN A 68 -8.55 8.43 20.25
CA GLN A 68 -7.52 8.25 21.28
C GLN A 68 -7.73 6.97 22.10
N GLU A 69 -8.98 6.72 22.49
CA GLU A 69 -9.37 5.59 23.33
C GLU A 69 -10.14 4.52 22.54
N GLN A 70 -9.85 4.40 21.26
CA GLN A 70 -10.48 3.41 20.37
C GLN A 70 -10.38 2.00 20.95
N GLN A 71 -9.20 1.60 21.43
CA GLN A 71 -8.96 0.27 21.99
C GLN A 71 -9.85 -0.02 23.21
N THR A 72 -10.14 1.01 24.04
CA THR A 72 -11.04 0.89 25.19
C THR A 72 -12.47 0.55 24.74
N PHE A 73 -12.95 1.20 23.68
CA PHE A 73 -14.30 0.95 23.15
C PHE A 73 -14.39 -0.39 22.40
N GLU A 74 -13.35 -0.77 21.66
CA GLU A 74 -13.25 -2.07 20.99
C GLU A 74 -13.29 -3.20 22.01
N LYS A 75 -12.47 -3.10 23.06
CA LYS A 75 -12.45 -4.10 24.14
C LYS A 75 -13.79 -4.19 24.89
N LEU A 76 -14.43 -3.04 25.17
CA LEU A 76 -15.76 -3.04 25.79
C LEU A 76 -16.79 -3.78 24.93
N ALA A 77 -16.74 -3.59 23.61
CA ALA A 77 -17.64 -4.27 22.69
C ALA A 77 -17.33 -5.78 22.63
N GLU A 78 -16.07 -6.17 22.54
CA GLU A 78 -15.62 -7.57 22.52
C GLU A 78 -16.04 -8.31 23.80
N ASP A 79 -15.76 -7.75 24.98
CA ASP A 79 -16.09 -8.34 26.28
C ASP A 79 -17.61 -8.59 26.46
N ASN A 80 -18.45 -7.85 25.70
CA ASN A 80 -19.91 -7.95 25.74
C ASN A 80 -20.54 -8.57 24.48
N ASN A 81 -19.76 -9.13 23.56
CA ASN A 81 -20.19 -9.74 22.30
C ASN A 81 -20.99 -8.78 21.39
N PHE A 82 -20.53 -7.55 21.25
CA PHE A 82 -21.02 -6.55 20.30
C PHE A 82 -19.99 -6.28 19.22
N ASP A 83 -20.45 -5.76 18.08
CA ASP A 83 -19.57 -5.20 17.06
C ASP A 83 -18.91 -3.93 17.59
N ALA A 84 -17.62 -3.75 17.30
CA ALA A 84 -16.88 -2.57 17.72
C ALA A 84 -17.51 -1.28 17.14
N PRO A 85 -17.63 -0.20 17.91
CA PRO A 85 -18.10 1.07 17.39
C PRO A 85 -17.08 1.66 16.42
N LYS A 86 -17.55 2.35 15.40
CA LYS A 86 -16.69 3.12 14.51
C LYS A 86 -16.22 4.38 15.22
N THR A 87 -14.94 4.73 15.08
CA THR A 87 -14.35 5.90 15.70
C THR A 87 -13.90 6.93 14.68
N PHE A 88 -13.96 8.20 15.03
CA PHE A 88 -13.44 9.30 14.23
C PHE A 88 -12.91 10.44 15.12
N ASN A 89 -12.01 11.22 14.58
CA ASN A 89 -11.26 12.20 15.34
C ASN A 89 -11.90 13.59 15.24
N ILE A 90 -12.31 14.14 16.39
CA ILE A 90 -12.75 15.54 16.52
C ILE A 90 -11.81 16.38 17.37
N ARG A 91 -11.01 15.75 18.22
CA ARG A 91 -10.16 16.40 19.19
C ARG A 91 -8.99 17.11 18.51
N GLU A 92 -8.12 16.36 17.85
CA GLU A 92 -6.93 16.86 17.18
C GLU A 92 -7.28 17.66 15.92
N TYR A 93 -8.36 17.25 15.23
CA TYR A 93 -8.74 17.90 13.97
C TYR A 93 -9.56 19.19 14.16
N ALA A 94 -10.16 19.39 15.34
CA ALA A 94 -10.99 20.57 15.58
C ALA A 94 -10.88 21.11 17.03
N GLY A 95 -11.25 20.31 18.04
CA GLY A 95 -11.51 20.79 19.39
C GLY A 95 -10.28 21.33 20.14
N TRP A 96 -9.09 20.79 19.90
CA TRP A 96 -7.84 21.23 20.53
C TRP A 96 -7.07 22.28 19.71
N SER A 97 -7.75 22.99 18.84
CA SER A 97 -7.16 24.12 18.13
C SER A 97 -7.14 25.39 18.99
N LYS A 98 -6.32 26.38 18.60
CA LYS A 98 -6.31 27.72 19.23
C LYS A 98 -7.67 28.41 19.14
N GLU A 99 -8.51 28.00 18.20
CA GLU A 99 -9.85 28.53 17.96
C GLU A 99 -10.96 27.54 18.39
N SER A 100 -10.71 26.72 19.41
CA SER A 100 -11.62 25.66 19.89
C SER A 100 -13.05 26.16 20.09
N LYS A 101 -13.26 27.38 20.63
CA LYS A 101 -14.57 28.03 20.81
C LYS A 101 -15.38 28.18 19.50
N LYS A 102 -14.72 28.23 18.35
CA LYS A 102 -15.32 28.38 17.03
C LYS A 102 -15.29 27.10 16.22
N SER A 103 -14.80 25.99 16.79
CA SER A 103 -14.58 24.74 16.07
C SER A 103 -15.82 23.88 15.89
N THR A 104 -16.93 24.17 16.57
CA THR A 104 -18.17 23.39 16.52
C THR A 104 -18.70 23.15 15.10
N PRO A 105 -18.72 24.12 14.17
CA PRO A 105 -19.13 23.85 12.78
C PRO A 105 -18.21 22.85 12.08
N LYS A 106 -16.90 22.89 12.35
CA LYS A 106 -15.95 21.93 11.82
C LYS A 106 -16.18 20.53 12.40
N ILE A 107 -16.53 20.43 13.68
CA ILE A 107 -16.92 19.16 14.31
C ILE A 107 -18.16 18.59 13.63
N ALA A 108 -19.18 19.40 13.33
CA ALA A 108 -20.36 18.96 12.59
C ALA A 108 -20.00 18.44 11.19
N ALA A 109 -19.09 19.10 10.48
CA ALA A 109 -18.59 18.65 9.18
C ALA A 109 -17.85 17.29 9.29
N LEU A 110 -17.02 17.11 10.32
CA LEU A 110 -16.32 15.84 10.57
C LEU A 110 -17.31 14.70 10.87
N ILE A 111 -18.38 14.96 11.62
CA ILE A 111 -19.46 14.01 11.91
C ILE A 111 -20.15 13.59 10.59
N ASN A 112 -20.57 14.58 9.79
CA ASN A 112 -21.22 14.32 8.51
C ASN A 112 -20.31 13.48 7.59
N SER A 113 -19.03 13.81 7.50
CA SER A 113 -18.06 13.05 6.72
C SER A 113 -17.92 11.60 7.21
N ALA A 114 -17.81 11.40 8.54
CA ALA A 114 -17.62 10.08 9.14
C ALA A 114 -18.84 9.16 8.97
N THR A 115 -20.04 9.72 8.96
CA THR A 115 -21.32 8.97 8.89
C THR A 115 -21.76 8.65 7.47
N LYS A 116 -21.16 9.26 6.45
CA LYS A 116 -21.50 8.96 5.05
C LYS A 116 -21.07 7.56 4.65
N LYS A 117 -21.89 6.90 3.84
CA LYS A 117 -21.54 5.59 3.26
C LYS A 117 -20.45 5.81 2.20
N ILE A 118 -19.24 5.43 2.55
CA ILE A 118 -18.12 5.39 1.61
C ILE A 118 -18.25 4.09 0.81
N LYS A 119 -18.31 4.20 -0.53
CA LYS A 119 -18.15 3.04 -1.41
C LYS A 119 -16.72 2.52 -1.23
N LEU A 120 -16.56 1.28 -0.83
CA LEU A 120 -15.23 0.68 -0.72
C LEU A 120 -14.58 0.68 -2.11
N THR A 121 -13.36 1.18 -2.17
CA THR A 121 -12.54 1.06 -3.38
C THR A 121 -12.21 -0.41 -3.61
N PRO A 122 -12.40 -0.94 -4.81
CA PRO A 122 -12.00 -2.31 -5.10
C PRO A 122 -10.49 -2.48 -4.85
N SER A 123 -10.10 -3.63 -4.34
CA SER A 123 -8.72 -3.99 -4.08
C SER A 123 -8.30 -5.20 -4.91
N LEU A 124 -6.99 -5.29 -5.15
CA LEU A 124 -6.33 -6.46 -5.70
C LEU A 124 -5.62 -7.18 -4.56
N THR A 125 -5.99 -8.44 -4.31
CA THR A 125 -5.25 -9.29 -3.38
C THR A 125 -3.98 -9.79 -4.05
N ILE A 126 -2.83 -9.52 -3.44
CA ILE A 126 -1.50 -9.91 -3.90
C ILE A 126 -0.94 -10.91 -2.90
N GLU A 127 -0.45 -12.06 -3.36
CA GLU A 127 0.15 -13.09 -2.51
C GLU A 127 1.64 -13.22 -2.79
N SER A 128 2.46 -13.11 -1.74
CA SER A 128 3.91 -13.23 -1.78
C SER A 128 4.37 -14.49 -1.06
N ALA A 129 5.08 -15.34 -1.77
CA ALA A 129 5.77 -16.50 -1.20
C ALA A 129 7.17 -16.15 -0.64
N GLY A 130 7.61 -14.90 -0.78
CA GLY A 130 8.91 -14.44 -0.33
C GLY A 130 10.08 -14.86 -1.23
N ARG A 131 9.85 -15.12 -2.52
CA ARG A 131 10.92 -15.40 -3.49
C ARG A 131 11.69 -14.12 -3.77
N CYS A 132 12.87 -13.97 -3.16
CA CYS A 132 13.70 -12.78 -3.21
C CYS A 132 14.89 -12.97 -4.14
N PHE A 133 15.02 -12.09 -5.13
CA PHE A 133 16.11 -12.08 -6.09
C PHE A 133 17.06 -10.92 -5.77
N VAL A 134 18.29 -11.24 -5.40
CA VAL A 134 19.34 -10.26 -5.07
C VAL A 134 20.32 -10.21 -6.22
N TYR A 135 20.54 -9.03 -6.81
CA TYR A 135 21.41 -8.83 -7.96
C TYR A 135 22.62 -7.98 -7.59
N VAL A 136 23.81 -8.48 -7.86
CA VAL A 136 25.07 -7.78 -7.59
C VAL A 136 25.98 -7.84 -8.81
N ASP A 137 26.69 -6.74 -9.07
CA ASP A 137 27.69 -6.65 -10.13
C ASP A 137 29.08 -6.90 -9.52
N TYR A 138 29.74 -7.98 -9.96
CA TYR A 138 31.06 -8.32 -9.47
C TYR A 138 32.11 -7.43 -10.14
N LYS A 139 32.88 -6.73 -9.30
CA LYS A 139 34.08 -5.99 -9.73
C LYS A 139 35.26 -6.46 -8.92
N LYS A 140 36.26 -7.00 -9.60
CA LYS A 140 37.49 -7.51 -8.95
C LYS A 140 38.13 -6.42 -8.05
N GLY A 141 38.36 -6.77 -6.77
CA GLY A 141 38.93 -5.85 -5.79
C GLY A 141 37.90 -4.99 -5.04
N ASN A 142 36.60 -5.25 -5.19
CA ASN A 142 35.53 -4.64 -4.43
C ASN A 142 34.88 -5.70 -3.51
N ASN A 143 34.53 -5.35 -2.26
CA ASN A 143 33.87 -6.24 -1.30
C ASN A 143 32.34 -6.35 -1.54
N SER A 144 31.83 -5.83 -2.66
CA SER A 144 30.38 -5.82 -2.93
C SER A 144 29.76 -7.22 -2.90
N LEU A 145 30.52 -8.21 -3.34
CA LEU A 145 30.07 -9.60 -3.39
C LEU A 145 30.00 -10.22 -1.98
N GLU A 146 31.03 -10.02 -1.15
CA GLU A 146 31.05 -10.53 0.24
C GLU A 146 29.93 -9.89 1.07
N ILE A 147 29.69 -8.58 0.89
CA ILE A 147 28.61 -7.86 1.56
C ILE A 147 27.26 -8.38 1.10
N ALA A 148 27.07 -8.56 -0.22
CA ALA A 148 25.83 -9.13 -0.77
C ALA A 148 25.60 -10.57 -0.28
N ALA A 149 26.65 -11.38 -0.18
CA ALA A 149 26.57 -12.74 0.34
C ALA A 149 26.17 -12.80 1.81
N ASP A 150 26.77 -11.95 2.66
CA ASP A 150 26.40 -11.82 4.08
C ASP A 150 24.95 -11.32 4.24
N PHE A 151 24.54 -10.38 3.40
CA PHE A 151 23.17 -9.90 3.36
C PHE A 151 22.18 -10.99 2.94
N CYS A 152 22.49 -11.77 1.91
CA CYS A 152 21.69 -12.92 1.47
C CYS A 152 21.59 -14.00 2.57
N LEU A 153 22.67 -14.24 3.29
CA LEU A 153 22.69 -15.19 4.42
C LEU A 153 21.70 -14.77 5.52
N LYS A 154 21.65 -13.47 5.85
CA LYS A 154 20.69 -12.93 6.84
C LYS A 154 19.26 -13.02 6.32
N LEU A 155 19.02 -12.66 5.06
CA LEU A 155 17.70 -12.75 4.44
C LEU A 155 17.19 -14.19 4.33
N SER A 156 18.06 -15.17 4.10
CA SER A 156 17.69 -16.58 3.90
C SER A 156 17.08 -17.24 5.13
N ALA A 157 17.18 -16.62 6.30
CA ALA A 157 16.45 -17.03 7.50
C ALA A 157 14.94 -16.75 7.40
N HIS A 158 14.52 -15.86 6.50
CA HIS A 158 13.14 -15.39 6.36
C HIS A 158 12.57 -15.61 4.96
N LEU A 159 13.38 -15.53 3.92
CA LEU A 159 12.97 -15.50 2.51
C LEU A 159 13.64 -16.62 1.70
N GLY A 160 13.03 -16.99 0.58
CA GLY A 160 13.64 -17.83 -0.44
C GLY A 160 14.59 -17.03 -1.33
N VAL A 161 15.87 -16.93 -0.94
CA VAL A 161 16.84 -16.03 -1.58
C VAL A 161 17.56 -16.69 -2.74
N THR A 162 17.69 -15.97 -3.86
CA THR A 162 18.59 -16.27 -4.98
C THR A 162 19.51 -15.08 -5.19
N LEU A 163 20.83 -15.29 -5.03
CA LEU A 163 21.86 -14.32 -5.35
C LEU A 163 22.29 -14.51 -6.81
N MET A 164 22.15 -13.48 -7.63
CA MET A 164 22.71 -13.44 -8.98
C MET A 164 23.92 -12.52 -9.05
N ILE A 165 24.98 -13.04 -9.63
CA ILE A 165 26.25 -12.34 -9.81
C ILE A 165 26.44 -12.07 -11.31
N SER A 166 26.60 -10.81 -11.69
CA SER A 166 27.01 -10.44 -13.05
C SER A 166 28.51 -10.16 -13.14
N ASN A 167 29.02 -10.19 -14.34
CA ASN A 167 30.43 -9.90 -14.68
C ASN A 167 31.45 -10.72 -13.85
N CYS A 168 31.09 -11.95 -13.50
CA CYS A 168 31.94 -12.80 -12.70
C CYS A 168 32.86 -13.68 -13.56
N ASP A 169 34.15 -13.72 -13.21
CA ASP A 169 35.10 -14.72 -13.65
C ASP A 169 34.80 -16.07 -12.95
N ASP A 170 35.35 -17.17 -13.44
CA ASP A 170 35.02 -18.52 -12.93
C ASP A 170 35.59 -18.83 -11.53
N ASP A 171 36.48 -17.99 -10.99
CA ASP A 171 37.13 -18.19 -9.67
C ASP A 171 36.50 -17.29 -8.60
N ILE A 172 35.30 -17.66 -8.15
CA ILE A 172 34.63 -16.99 -7.03
C ILE A 172 34.72 -17.85 -5.75
N PHE A 173 35.20 -17.23 -4.68
CA PHE A 173 35.25 -17.84 -3.35
C PHE A 173 34.11 -17.28 -2.50
N LEU A 174 33.05 -18.09 -2.29
CA LEU A 174 31.94 -17.80 -1.40
C LEU A 174 31.52 -19.06 -0.65
N ASP A 175 31.22 -18.91 0.63
CA ASP A 175 30.62 -19.97 1.44
C ASP A 175 29.10 -19.82 1.45
N ALA A 176 28.44 -20.43 0.47
CA ALA A 176 27.00 -20.33 0.30
C ALA A 176 26.27 -21.60 0.78
N LYS A 177 25.64 -21.53 1.93
CA LYS A 177 24.99 -22.71 2.53
C LYS A 177 23.46 -22.68 2.50
N ASN A 178 22.83 -21.52 2.53
CA ASN A 178 21.40 -21.41 2.81
C ASN A 178 20.59 -20.67 1.72
N TYR A 179 21.19 -20.34 0.58
CA TYR A 179 20.53 -19.66 -0.53
C TYR A 179 21.11 -20.12 -1.88
N LYS A 180 20.36 -19.93 -2.95
CA LYS A 180 20.82 -20.23 -4.31
C LYS A 180 21.80 -19.15 -4.79
N ILE A 181 22.83 -19.58 -5.52
CA ILE A 181 23.74 -18.69 -6.24
C ILE A 181 23.65 -18.99 -7.73
N THR A 182 23.55 -17.93 -8.53
CA THR A 182 23.50 -18.00 -9.98
C THR A 182 24.44 -16.94 -10.57
N LYS A 183 24.92 -17.16 -11.78
CA LYS A 183 25.61 -16.14 -12.56
C LYS A 183 24.83 -15.80 -13.81
N GLY A 184 24.96 -14.58 -14.29
CA GLY A 184 24.30 -14.08 -15.49
C GLY A 184 24.12 -12.58 -15.49
N SER A 185 23.52 -12.06 -16.54
CA SER A 185 23.20 -10.63 -16.66
C SER A 185 21.72 -10.42 -16.93
N ILE A 186 21.09 -9.49 -16.23
CA ILE A 186 19.68 -9.17 -16.46
C ILE A 186 19.58 -8.35 -17.75
N LYS A 187 18.92 -8.91 -18.76
CA LYS A 187 18.62 -8.27 -20.04
C LYS A 187 17.39 -7.38 -19.91
N LYS A 188 16.35 -7.87 -19.19
CA LYS A 188 15.08 -7.16 -19.02
C LYS A 188 14.42 -7.55 -17.71
N ALA A 189 13.83 -6.57 -17.05
CA ALA A 189 12.98 -6.76 -15.89
C ALA A 189 11.62 -6.10 -16.15
N GLN A 190 10.53 -6.79 -15.80
CA GLN A 190 9.18 -6.28 -15.93
C GLN A 190 8.27 -6.86 -14.85
N GLY A 191 7.03 -6.34 -14.74
CA GLY A 191 6.07 -6.79 -13.74
C GLY A 191 6.08 -5.92 -12.47
N HIS A 192 5.61 -6.47 -11.39
CA HIS A 192 5.40 -5.79 -10.10
C HIS A 192 5.64 -6.75 -8.94
N PHE A 193 5.53 -6.27 -7.71
CA PHE A 193 5.59 -7.08 -6.50
C PHE A 193 4.80 -8.38 -6.66
N THR A 194 5.41 -9.52 -6.35
CA THR A 194 4.96 -10.90 -6.51
C THR A 194 4.93 -11.47 -7.94
N GLN A 195 5.07 -10.62 -8.95
CA GLN A 195 5.00 -11.01 -10.38
C GLN A 195 6.11 -10.35 -11.21
N PHE A 196 7.30 -10.20 -10.65
CA PHE A 196 8.46 -9.79 -11.44
C PHE A 196 8.89 -10.91 -12.37
N LYS A 197 9.17 -10.55 -13.62
CA LYS A 197 9.72 -11.42 -14.65
C LYS A 197 11.08 -10.89 -15.09
N LEU A 198 12.08 -11.75 -15.09
CA LEU A 198 13.45 -11.41 -15.44
C LEU A 198 13.88 -12.26 -16.64
N GLU A 199 14.30 -11.60 -17.71
CA GLU A 199 15.03 -12.23 -18.82
C GLU A 199 16.53 -12.11 -18.52
N ILE A 200 17.21 -13.25 -18.43
CA ILE A 200 18.61 -13.36 -18.01
C ILE A 200 19.42 -13.96 -19.12
N ASN A 201 20.52 -13.31 -19.47
CA ASN A 201 21.53 -13.81 -20.41
C ASN A 201 22.68 -14.50 -19.66
N ASP A 202 23.31 -15.47 -20.35
CA ASP A 202 24.51 -16.16 -19.89
C ASP A 202 24.35 -16.80 -18.51
N PHE A 203 23.21 -17.48 -18.30
CA PHE A 203 22.81 -18.04 -17.02
C PHE A 203 23.50 -19.36 -16.72
N SER A 204 23.96 -19.51 -15.48
CA SER A 204 24.34 -20.80 -14.88
C SER A 204 24.07 -20.81 -13.37
N GLU A 205 23.72 -21.96 -12.83
CA GLU A 205 23.57 -22.16 -11.38
C GLU A 205 24.87 -22.70 -10.76
N ALA A 206 25.18 -22.26 -9.54
CA ALA A 206 26.29 -22.84 -8.80
C ALA A 206 25.98 -24.29 -8.42
N LEU A 207 26.98 -25.15 -8.58
CA LEU A 207 26.85 -26.58 -8.26
C LEU A 207 26.70 -26.76 -6.74
N PRO A 208 25.74 -27.58 -6.27
CA PRO A 208 25.57 -27.87 -4.84
C PRO A 208 26.80 -28.51 -4.20
N SER A 209 27.65 -29.15 -4.98
CA SER A 209 28.91 -29.75 -4.54
C SER A 209 30.05 -28.75 -4.34
N SER A 210 29.84 -27.48 -4.74
CA SER A 210 30.82 -26.42 -4.51
C SER A 210 31.00 -26.19 -3.02
N LYS A 211 32.27 -26.11 -2.61
CA LYS A 211 32.65 -25.73 -1.24
C LYS A 211 32.87 -24.20 -1.21
N SER A 212 34.12 -23.78 -0.90
CA SER A 212 34.47 -22.35 -0.92
C SER A 212 34.79 -21.81 -2.31
N ASN A 213 35.15 -22.65 -3.28
CA ASN A 213 35.27 -22.24 -4.69
C ASN A 213 34.02 -22.66 -5.46
N LEU A 214 33.28 -21.70 -6.00
CA LEU A 214 32.04 -21.93 -6.72
C LEU A 214 32.31 -22.54 -8.10
N GLY A 215 31.87 -23.79 -8.30
CA GLY A 215 31.72 -24.35 -9.63
C GLY A 215 30.33 -24.04 -10.18
N PHE A 216 30.23 -23.75 -11.44
CA PHE A 216 28.94 -23.51 -12.12
C PHE A 216 28.60 -24.69 -13.02
N GLY A 217 27.29 -25.01 -13.06
CA GLY A 217 26.74 -26.10 -13.87
C GLY A 217 26.49 -25.72 -15.33
N ASP A 218 25.43 -26.26 -15.89
CA ASP A 218 25.08 -26.04 -17.29
C ASP A 218 24.90 -24.57 -17.61
N PHE A 219 25.37 -24.20 -18.80
CA PHE A 219 25.24 -22.85 -19.34
C PHE A 219 24.00 -22.73 -20.23
N PHE A 220 23.20 -21.70 -19.96
CA PHE A 220 22.05 -21.34 -20.76
C PHE A 220 22.20 -19.91 -21.30
N LYS A 221 22.07 -19.76 -22.62
CA LYS A 221 22.24 -18.46 -23.28
C LYS A 221 21.19 -17.44 -22.82
N GLU A 222 19.95 -17.88 -22.59
CA GLU A 222 18.84 -17.04 -22.19
C GLU A 222 17.87 -17.87 -21.33
N VAL A 223 17.44 -17.31 -20.19
CA VAL A 223 16.51 -17.93 -19.25
C VAL A 223 15.53 -16.89 -18.73
N ASP A 224 14.26 -17.29 -18.62
CA ASP A 224 13.23 -16.53 -17.96
C ASP A 224 13.01 -17.04 -16.52
N THR A 225 12.92 -16.14 -15.56
CA THR A 225 12.60 -16.48 -14.19
C THR A 225 11.60 -15.49 -13.59
N GLU A 226 10.92 -15.94 -12.53
CA GLU A 226 9.95 -15.14 -11.81
C GLU A 226 10.33 -15.03 -10.32
N CYS A 227 10.09 -13.85 -9.72
CA CYS A 227 10.29 -13.62 -8.31
C CYS A 227 9.25 -12.64 -7.73
N ASP A 228 9.15 -12.62 -6.41
CA ASP A 228 8.23 -11.75 -5.70
C ASP A 228 8.88 -10.39 -5.39
N LEU A 229 10.19 -10.42 -5.10
CA LEU A 229 10.99 -9.28 -4.65
C LEU A 229 12.31 -9.21 -5.42
N ILE A 230 12.76 -8.00 -5.72
CA ILE A 230 14.08 -7.74 -6.31
C ILE A 230 14.85 -6.77 -5.42
N ILE A 231 16.08 -7.14 -5.08
CA ILE A 231 17.04 -6.25 -4.41
C ILE A 231 18.23 -6.05 -5.35
N ASP A 232 18.36 -4.83 -5.86
CA ASP A 232 19.40 -4.45 -6.80
C ASP A 232 20.55 -3.75 -6.08
N LEU A 233 21.67 -4.46 -5.98
CA LEU A 233 22.93 -4.00 -5.40
C LEU A 233 24.02 -3.75 -6.47
N SER A 234 23.63 -3.72 -7.75
CA SER A 234 24.56 -3.71 -8.87
C SER A 234 25.24 -2.35 -9.13
N GLU A 235 24.72 -1.25 -8.58
CA GLU A 235 25.15 0.12 -8.89
C GLU A 235 25.01 0.53 -10.37
N ASN A 236 24.47 -0.35 -11.23
CA ASN A 236 24.20 -0.08 -12.63
C ASN A 236 22.96 0.81 -12.79
N THR A 237 22.54 1.10 -14.04
CA THR A 237 21.26 1.78 -14.29
C THR A 237 20.10 1.00 -13.65
N PRO A 238 19.19 1.66 -12.93
CA PRO A 238 18.03 0.99 -12.32
C PRO A 238 17.24 0.17 -13.34
N MET A 239 16.78 -1.02 -12.95
CA MET A 239 15.93 -1.87 -13.81
C MET A 239 14.60 -1.20 -14.14
N PHE A 240 14.10 -0.37 -13.22
CA PHE A 240 12.89 0.41 -13.38
C PHE A 240 13.21 1.89 -13.20
N THR A 241 13.06 2.67 -14.26
CA THR A 241 13.53 4.06 -14.36
C THR A 241 12.44 5.11 -14.12
N GLY A 242 11.22 4.69 -13.82
CA GLY A 242 10.12 5.62 -13.55
C GLY A 242 10.28 6.39 -12.23
N ASP A 243 9.71 7.60 -12.16
CA ASP A 243 9.70 8.45 -10.95
C ASP A 243 8.96 7.77 -9.77
N HIS A 244 8.02 6.88 -10.04
CA HIS A 244 7.37 6.05 -9.05
C HIS A 244 8.18 4.79 -8.77
N LYS A 245 8.58 4.64 -7.51
CA LYS A 245 9.22 3.42 -7.03
C LYS A 245 8.24 2.25 -7.21
N ARG A 246 8.72 1.18 -7.84
CA ARG A 246 7.95 -0.05 -8.00
C ARG A 246 7.93 -0.83 -6.70
N ASP A 247 6.74 -1.17 -6.19
CA ASP A 247 6.60 -2.00 -5.00
C ASP A 247 7.34 -3.32 -5.19
N GLY A 248 8.09 -3.77 -4.17
CA GLY A 248 8.89 -5.00 -4.22
C GLY A 248 10.24 -4.88 -4.94
N TYR A 249 10.56 -3.72 -5.55
CA TYR A 249 11.88 -3.43 -6.09
C TYR A 249 12.63 -2.47 -5.17
N PHE A 250 13.75 -2.94 -4.64
CA PHE A 250 14.62 -2.18 -3.74
C PHE A 250 15.99 -2.01 -4.36
N ARG A 251 16.59 -0.85 -4.12
CA ARG A 251 17.93 -0.56 -4.61
C ARG A 251 18.75 0.11 -3.54
N ALA A 252 19.99 -0.37 -3.37
CA ALA A 252 20.99 0.24 -2.49
C ALA A 252 22.39 0.03 -3.04
N SER A 253 23.35 0.84 -2.57
CA SER A 253 24.76 0.49 -2.69
C SER A 253 25.09 -0.60 -1.67
N SER A 254 25.87 -1.61 -2.09
CA SER A 254 26.41 -2.61 -1.19
C SER A 254 27.22 -1.98 -0.05
N ASN A 255 27.81 -0.81 -0.27
CA ASN A 255 28.61 -0.08 0.71
C ASN A 255 27.81 0.78 1.70
N SER A 256 26.47 0.74 1.66
CA SER A 256 25.59 1.47 2.59
C SER A 256 24.93 0.52 3.61
N PRO A 257 25.52 0.29 4.78
CA PRO A 257 24.93 -0.60 5.80
C PRO A 257 23.55 -0.14 6.27
N THR A 258 23.32 1.19 6.31
CA THR A 258 22.03 1.77 6.69
C THR A 258 20.95 1.43 5.69
N ASP A 259 21.22 1.53 4.38
CA ASP A 259 20.24 1.21 3.35
C ASP A 259 19.96 -0.30 3.32
N LEU A 260 20.99 -1.14 3.47
CA LEU A 260 20.84 -2.59 3.57
C LEU A 260 19.97 -2.97 4.78
N PHE A 261 20.19 -2.35 5.94
CA PHE A 261 19.36 -2.57 7.12
C PHE A 261 17.90 -2.13 6.90
N ASN A 262 17.70 -0.97 6.30
CA ASN A 262 16.36 -0.45 5.97
C ASN A 262 15.62 -1.35 4.96
N ILE A 263 16.34 -1.93 3.99
CA ILE A 263 15.77 -2.90 3.06
C ILE A 263 15.44 -4.19 3.80
N PHE A 264 16.35 -4.72 4.60
CA PHE A 264 16.16 -5.94 5.39
C PHE A 264 14.87 -5.88 6.20
N THR A 265 14.69 -4.82 7.00
CA THR A 265 13.50 -4.64 7.86
C THR A 265 12.19 -4.54 7.09
N LYS A 266 12.22 -4.06 5.84
CA LYS A 266 11.03 -3.97 4.98
C LYS A 266 10.68 -5.30 4.32
N VAL A 267 11.69 -6.00 3.78
CA VAL A 267 11.42 -7.18 2.94
C VAL A 267 11.05 -8.42 3.74
N ILE A 268 11.48 -8.54 4.99
CA ILE A 268 11.12 -9.68 5.86
C ILE A 268 9.61 -9.70 6.19
N ASP A 269 8.95 -8.54 6.15
CA ASP A 269 7.50 -8.42 6.38
C ASP A 269 6.69 -8.54 5.07
N MET A 270 7.36 -8.76 3.92
CA MET A 270 6.71 -8.84 2.62
C MET A 270 6.36 -10.28 2.19
N ILE A 271 5.93 -11.10 3.14
CA ILE A 271 5.42 -12.47 2.93
C ILE A 271 3.96 -12.52 3.34
N GLY A 272 3.13 -13.22 2.59
CA GLY A 272 1.71 -13.40 2.87
C GLY A 272 0.80 -12.65 1.92
N GLN A 273 -0.39 -12.31 2.37
CA GLN A 273 -1.40 -11.64 1.56
C GLN A 273 -1.41 -10.14 1.81
N PHE A 274 -1.49 -9.37 0.73
CA PHE A 274 -1.52 -7.92 0.74
C PHE A 274 -2.69 -7.42 -0.10
N GLU A 275 -3.35 -6.37 0.36
CA GLU A 275 -4.43 -5.71 -0.37
C GLU A 275 -3.90 -4.41 -0.99
N LYS A 276 -3.94 -4.33 -2.31
CA LYS A 276 -3.57 -3.13 -3.06
C LYS A 276 -4.82 -2.46 -3.63
N PRO A 277 -5.10 -1.19 -3.33
CA PRO A 277 -6.24 -0.49 -3.91
C PRO A 277 -6.13 -0.40 -5.44
N ILE A 278 -7.25 -0.56 -6.14
CA ILE A 278 -7.35 -0.28 -7.57
C ILE A 278 -7.64 1.22 -7.72
N TYR A 279 -6.58 1.98 -7.99
CA TYR A 279 -6.62 3.45 -7.99
C TYR A 279 -7.36 4.09 -9.15
N VAL A 280 -7.56 3.34 -10.24
CA VAL A 280 -8.05 3.87 -11.51
C VAL A 280 -9.17 3.00 -12.03
N ASN A 281 -10.28 3.63 -12.39
CA ASN A 281 -11.35 3.01 -13.16
C ASN A 281 -11.18 3.33 -14.65
N PHE A 282 -11.35 2.33 -15.50
CA PHE A 282 -11.24 2.46 -16.95
C PHE A 282 -12.49 1.90 -17.65
N ASP A 283 -13.14 2.77 -18.43
CA ASP A 283 -14.26 2.40 -19.30
C ASP A 283 -13.80 2.37 -20.77
N GLU A 284 -13.65 1.16 -21.30
CA GLU A 284 -13.23 0.92 -22.67
C GLU A 284 -14.18 1.57 -23.70
N ASN A 285 -15.49 1.62 -23.42
CA ASN A 285 -16.47 2.16 -24.35
C ASN A 285 -16.32 3.66 -24.59
N LEU A 286 -15.75 4.37 -23.63
CA LEU A 286 -15.47 5.81 -23.73
C LEU A 286 -14.07 6.09 -24.31
N CYS A 287 -13.21 5.07 -24.41
CA CYS A 287 -11.82 5.27 -24.80
C CYS A 287 -11.67 5.51 -26.30
N ALA A 288 -11.04 6.63 -26.66
CA ALA A 288 -10.77 6.96 -28.07
C ALA A 288 -9.67 6.10 -28.70
N HIS A 289 -8.82 5.45 -27.89
CA HIS A 289 -7.79 4.50 -28.34
C HIS A 289 -8.43 3.14 -28.73
N SER A 290 -9.30 2.64 -27.90
CA SER A 290 -9.95 1.33 -28.06
C SER A 290 -11.16 1.36 -28.98
N LYS A 291 -11.65 2.54 -29.36
CA LYS A 291 -12.85 2.69 -30.15
C LYS A 291 -12.56 2.51 -31.64
N ASN A 292 -13.30 1.63 -32.30
CA ASN A 292 -13.21 1.34 -33.75
C ASN A 292 -11.91 0.64 -34.18
N ASN A 293 -11.24 -0.09 -33.31
CA ASN A 293 -10.03 -0.85 -33.61
C ASN A 293 -8.95 -0.01 -34.34
N LYS A 294 -8.76 1.21 -33.92
CA LYS A 294 -7.75 2.11 -34.46
C LYS A 294 -6.92 2.73 -33.32
N ILE A 295 -5.62 2.71 -33.50
CA ILE A 295 -4.71 3.45 -32.62
C ILE A 295 -5.01 4.93 -32.82
N GLY A 296 -5.66 5.52 -31.80
CA GLY A 296 -6.05 6.94 -31.82
C GLY A 296 -5.33 7.70 -30.71
N CYS A 297 -6.00 7.89 -29.56
CA CYS A 297 -5.46 8.64 -28.45
C CYS A 297 -4.40 7.84 -27.66
N THR A 298 -3.22 8.42 -27.41
CA THR A 298 -2.13 7.83 -26.62
C THR A 298 -1.83 8.58 -25.32
N LYS A 299 -2.58 9.63 -24.99
CA LYS A 299 -2.24 10.58 -23.91
C LYS A 299 -1.96 9.93 -22.56
N CYS A 300 -2.74 8.93 -22.17
CA CYS A 300 -2.54 8.24 -20.90
C CYS A 300 -1.30 7.31 -20.91
N LEU A 301 -0.94 6.75 -22.06
CA LEU A 301 0.27 5.97 -22.26
C LEU A 301 1.52 6.84 -22.06
N ASP A 302 1.52 8.03 -22.68
CA ASP A 302 2.67 8.93 -22.73
C ASP A 302 2.97 9.57 -21.36
N VAL A 303 1.95 9.70 -20.49
CA VAL A 303 2.05 10.40 -19.20
C VAL A 303 2.25 9.48 -18.01
N CYS A 304 2.10 8.15 -18.16
CA CYS A 304 2.16 7.22 -17.02
C CYS A 304 3.63 7.00 -16.58
N PRO A 305 4.06 7.56 -15.40
CA PRO A 305 5.45 7.47 -14.97
C PRO A 305 5.83 6.06 -14.50
N ALA A 306 4.82 5.24 -14.09
CA ALA A 306 5.05 3.87 -13.65
C ALA A 306 5.03 2.87 -14.81
N GLY A 307 4.62 3.26 -16.02
CA GLY A 307 4.42 2.35 -17.13
C GLY A 307 3.30 1.33 -16.89
N ALA A 308 2.31 1.68 -16.06
CA ALA A 308 1.18 0.82 -15.73
C ALA A 308 0.15 0.72 -16.85
N ILE A 309 0.21 1.61 -17.84
CA ILE A 309 -0.73 1.66 -18.96
C ILE A 309 -0.02 1.17 -20.21
N GLN A 310 -0.61 0.18 -20.87
CA GLN A 310 -0.02 -0.43 -22.07
C GLN A 310 -1.05 -0.48 -23.19
N SER A 311 -0.58 -0.32 -24.42
CA SER A 311 -1.37 -0.61 -25.61
C SER A 311 -1.21 -2.08 -25.99
N LEU A 312 -2.32 -2.78 -26.07
CA LEU A 312 -2.39 -4.15 -26.57
C LEU A 312 -2.90 -4.17 -28.03
N GLY A 313 -2.40 -3.25 -28.86
CA GLY A 313 -2.89 -2.99 -30.21
C GLY A 313 -4.12 -2.07 -30.19
N ASP A 314 -5.30 -2.63 -30.33
CA ASP A 314 -6.54 -1.86 -30.38
C ASP A 314 -7.12 -1.51 -28.99
N ILE A 315 -6.53 -2.05 -27.92
CA ILE A 315 -7.04 -1.94 -26.55
C ILE A 315 -5.96 -1.31 -25.65
N VAL A 316 -6.36 -0.40 -24.77
CA VAL A 316 -5.54 0.07 -23.66
C VAL A 316 -5.83 -0.78 -22.43
N SER A 317 -4.78 -1.26 -21.78
CA SER A 317 -4.86 -1.98 -20.51
C SER A 317 -4.18 -1.20 -19.40
N VAL A 318 -4.77 -1.21 -18.22
CA VAL A 318 -4.17 -0.64 -17.00
C VAL A 318 -3.85 -1.78 -16.04
N ASP A 319 -2.57 -1.93 -15.70
CA ASP A 319 -2.11 -2.92 -14.73
C ASP A 319 -2.24 -2.34 -13.31
N PRO A 320 -3.18 -2.83 -12.48
CA PRO A 320 -3.37 -2.31 -11.13
C PRO A 320 -2.21 -2.67 -10.19
N GLY A 321 -1.47 -3.75 -10.47
CA GLY A 321 -0.30 -4.14 -9.70
C GLY A 321 0.87 -3.17 -9.86
N ILE A 322 0.99 -2.55 -11.03
CA ILE A 322 2.01 -1.52 -11.32
C ILE A 322 1.52 -0.11 -10.92
N CYS A 323 0.22 0.16 -11.05
CA CYS A 323 -0.34 1.48 -10.82
C CYS A 323 -0.01 2.02 -9.43
N GLY A 324 0.56 3.23 -9.34
CA GLY A 324 0.88 3.93 -8.08
C GLY A 324 -0.15 4.99 -7.67
N GLY A 325 -1.28 5.13 -8.39
CA GLY A 325 -2.37 6.04 -8.01
C GLY A 325 -2.10 7.53 -8.21
N CYS A 326 -1.13 7.93 -9.05
CA CYS A 326 -0.75 9.34 -9.23
C CYS A 326 -1.80 10.23 -9.93
N GLY A 327 -2.79 9.64 -10.62
CA GLY A 327 -3.89 10.36 -11.24
C GLY A 327 -3.60 11.06 -12.57
N PHE A 328 -2.35 11.09 -13.07
CA PHE A 328 -2.00 11.79 -14.30
C PHE A 328 -2.78 11.31 -15.52
N CYS A 329 -3.05 10.01 -15.63
CA CYS A 329 -3.83 9.47 -16.73
C CYS A 329 -5.27 10.02 -16.77
N GLY A 330 -5.91 10.17 -15.61
CA GLY A 330 -7.24 10.78 -15.51
C GLY A 330 -7.23 12.26 -15.89
N SER A 331 -6.20 13.01 -15.51
CA SER A 331 -6.11 14.45 -15.80
C SER A 331 -5.96 14.78 -17.28
N VAL A 332 -5.35 13.88 -18.08
CA VAL A 332 -5.13 14.10 -19.53
C VAL A 332 -6.15 13.42 -20.42
N CYS A 333 -7.03 12.59 -19.88
CA CYS A 333 -8.01 11.84 -20.65
C CYS A 333 -9.13 12.76 -21.19
N PRO A 334 -9.26 12.98 -22.50
CA PRO A 334 -10.23 13.92 -23.05
C PRO A 334 -11.67 13.39 -23.03
N SER A 335 -11.84 12.07 -22.94
CA SER A 335 -13.15 11.41 -22.95
C SER A 335 -13.65 11.00 -21.57
N GLY A 336 -12.82 11.13 -20.53
CA GLY A 336 -13.12 10.61 -19.19
C GLY A 336 -13.14 9.09 -19.09
N ALA A 337 -12.62 8.38 -20.08
CA ALA A 337 -12.54 6.91 -20.07
C ALA A 337 -11.66 6.37 -18.93
N ILE A 338 -10.66 7.13 -18.53
CA ILE A 338 -9.80 6.82 -17.39
C ILE A 338 -10.07 7.85 -16.29
N GLN A 339 -10.39 7.39 -15.09
CA GLN A 339 -10.70 8.25 -13.94
C GLN A 339 -10.01 7.71 -12.69
N THR A 340 -9.58 8.61 -11.81
CA THR A 340 -9.07 8.23 -10.49
C THR A 340 -10.24 7.81 -9.61
N ASP A 341 -10.15 6.65 -8.98
CA ASP A 341 -11.20 6.07 -8.12
C ASP A 341 -10.75 5.90 -6.65
N TYR A 342 -9.70 6.62 -6.25
CA TYR A 342 -9.17 6.59 -4.88
C TYR A 342 -8.71 7.98 -4.39
N PRO A 343 -9.56 8.68 -3.63
CA PRO A 343 -10.99 8.44 -3.46
C PRO A 343 -11.77 8.70 -4.77
N SER A 344 -12.92 8.05 -4.91
CA SER A 344 -13.79 8.32 -6.07
C SER A 344 -14.36 9.74 -6.02
N LEU A 345 -14.69 10.29 -7.18
CA LEU A 345 -15.30 11.62 -7.26
C LEU A 345 -16.60 11.73 -6.44
N ASP A 346 -17.39 10.66 -6.42
CA ASP A 346 -18.62 10.59 -5.64
C ASP A 346 -18.37 10.73 -4.14
N ILE A 347 -17.28 10.14 -3.63
CA ILE A 347 -16.88 10.29 -2.22
C ILE A 347 -16.51 11.73 -1.93
N ILE A 348 -15.72 12.36 -2.81
CA ILE A 348 -15.30 13.76 -2.66
C ILE A 348 -16.52 14.68 -2.67
N LEU A 349 -17.40 14.55 -3.66
CA LEU A 349 -18.61 15.38 -3.78
C LEU A 349 -19.56 15.18 -2.60
N ASN A 350 -19.76 13.94 -2.17
CA ASN A 350 -20.56 13.63 -1.00
C ASN A 350 -19.97 14.16 0.32
N SER A 351 -18.66 14.29 0.42
CA SER A 351 -18.02 14.86 1.63
C SER A 351 -18.09 16.39 1.68
N LEU A 352 -18.33 17.05 0.53
CA LEU A 352 -18.47 18.51 0.42
C LEU A 352 -19.92 19.00 0.57
N SER A 353 -20.91 18.12 0.39
CA SER A 353 -22.33 18.39 0.54
C SER A 353 -22.83 18.13 1.97
#